data_c46b86f4d0308c926ad2c44b1245235e
#
_entry.id   c46b86f4d0308c926ad2c44b1245235e
#
_cell.length_a   1.000
_cell.length_b   1.000
_cell.length_c   1.000
_cell.angle_alpha   90.00
_cell.angle_beta   90.00
_cell.angle_gamma   90.00
#
_symmetry.space_group_name_H-M   'P 1'
#
loop_
_entity.id
_entity.type
_entity.pdbx_description
1 polymer ?
#
loop_
_entity_poly.entity_id
_entity_poly.type
_entity_poly.pdbx_seq_one_letter_code
_entity_poly.pdbx_strand_id
1 'polypeptide(L)'
;MSPIAALILADATGRTFAGMDLNERAALVASDAGIHHCYFKGSRLPDLAGMKRLRERGSFTLGILGGPRLFASVPNAEVIVVIDACTIVDDGLLRAAVRESMVGGRASLLVDPGPHRKDSLIQVQDGRVTSVMGDGNATNCGVLVLPQSLVARVRTVHSLRDAVHRLAKADLLAAVTTGDRFCRVLDRTGSVAKVEREYMRSKQGSTIRAMALRFSVLVEAMSPRRTETAY
;
A
#
# COMPACT_ATOMS: atom_id res chain seq x y z
N MET A 1 14.86 -5.23 -17.87
CA MET A 1 14.49 -4.33 -16.75
C MET A 1 14.54 -5.17 -15.48
N SER A 2 15.30 -4.73 -14.50
CA SER A 2 15.42 -5.45 -13.22
C SER A 2 14.07 -5.44 -12.49
N PRO A 3 13.64 -6.55 -11.89
CA PRO A 3 12.32 -6.66 -11.33
C PRO A 3 12.12 -5.74 -10.11
N ILE A 4 11.01 -5.04 -10.09
CA ILE A 4 10.51 -4.36 -8.90
C ILE A 4 9.59 -5.34 -8.15
N ALA A 5 9.77 -5.45 -6.84
CA ALA A 5 8.93 -6.32 -6.02
C ALA A 5 8.16 -5.53 -4.98
N ALA A 6 6.90 -5.88 -4.74
CA ALA A 6 6.11 -5.38 -3.62
C ALA A 6 6.17 -6.36 -2.44
N LEU A 7 6.42 -5.83 -1.25
CA LEU A 7 6.29 -6.51 0.03
C LEU A 7 5.07 -5.94 0.75
N ILE A 8 3.98 -6.69 0.77
CA ILE A 8 2.73 -6.27 1.37
C ILE A 8 2.70 -6.76 2.81
N LEU A 9 2.64 -5.81 3.76
CA LEU A 9 2.44 -6.10 5.17
C LEU A 9 0.96 -6.37 5.40
N ALA A 10 0.62 -7.65 5.49
CA ALA A 10 -0.76 -8.10 5.46
C ALA A 10 -1.57 -7.64 6.68
N ASP A 11 -2.77 -7.12 6.45
CA ASP A 11 -3.74 -6.88 7.50
C ASP A 11 -4.28 -8.21 8.04
N ALA A 12 -4.10 -8.42 9.35
CA ALA A 12 -4.54 -9.65 10.01
C ALA A 12 -6.03 -9.65 10.37
N THR A 13 -6.70 -8.50 10.30
CA THR A 13 -8.08 -8.33 10.80
C THR A 13 -9.16 -8.71 9.79
N GLY A 14 -8.82 -8.77 8.51
CA GLY A 14 -9.77 -9.07 7.43
C GLY A 14 -10.74 -7.95 7.13
N ARG A 15 -10.33 -6.73 7.36
CA ARG A 15 -11.12 -5.57 6.96
C ARG A 15 -11.20 -5.45 5.45
N THR A 16 -12.30 -4.89 5.02
CA THR A 16 -12.53 -4.55 3.62
C THR A 16 -12.58 -3.04 3.43
N PHE A 17 -12.24 -2.57 2.24
CA PHE A 17 -12.40 -1.20 1.80
C PHE A 17 -13.07 -1.20 0.43
N ALA A 18 -14.20 -0.51 0.30
CA ALA A 18 -15.04 -0.53 -0.90
C ALA A 18 -15.39 -1.97 -1.36
N GLY A 19 -15.68 -2.86 -0.40
CA GLY A 19 -16.04 -4.25 -0.65
C GLY A 19 -14.88 -5.20 -0.99
N MET A 20 -13.64 -4.71 -0.98
CA MET A 20 -12.45 -5.52 -1.31
C MET A 20 -11.57 -5.71 -0.07
N ASP A 21 -11.03 -6.91 0.14
CA ASP A 21 -10.03 -7.19 1.18
C ASP A 21 -8.81 -6.28 1.04
N LEU A 22 -8.28 -5.76 2.15
CA LEU A 22 -7.18 -4.80 2.14
C LEU A 22 -5.89 -5.38 1.54
N ASN A 23 -5.61 -6.66 1.77
CA ASN A 23 -4.44 -7.33 1.23
C ASN A 23 -4.55 -7.47 -0.30
N GLU A 24 -5.74 -7.85 -0.80
CA GLU A 24 -6.04 -7.91 -2.23
C GLU A 24 -5.90 -6.52 -2.88
N ARG A 25 -6.48 -5.50 -2.23
CA ARG A 25 -6.40 -4.14 -2.73
C ARG A 25 -4.96 -3.63 -2.83
N ALA A 26 -4.13 -3.87 -1.82
CA ALA A 26 -2.71 -3.47 -1.84
C ALA A 26 -1.95 -4.11 -3.01
N ALA A 27 -2.22 -5.39 -3.31
CA ALA A 27 -1.63 -6.08 -4.45
C ALA A 27 -2.12 -5.52 -5.79
N LEU A 28 -3.41 -5.18 -5.90
CA LEU A 28 -3.96 -4.56 -7.12
C LEU A 28 -3.35 -3.19 -7.40
N VAL A 29 -3.22 -2.34 -6.37
CA VAL A 29 -2.58 -1.03 -6.52
C VAL A 29 -1.11 -1.17 -6.91
N ALA A 30 -0.39 -2.15 -6.36
CA ALA A 30 0.97 -2.45 -6.79
C ALA A 30 1.02 -2.85 -8.27
N SER A 31 0.10 -3.71 -8.71
CA SER A 31 -0.03 -4.11 -10.12
C SER A 31 -0.34 -2.93 -11.04
N ASP A 32 -1.29 -2.08 -10.67
CA ASP A 32 -1.65 -0.89 -11.44
C ASP A 32 -0.47 0.09 -11.52
N ALA A 33 0.43 0.05 -10.53
CA ALA A 33 1.71 0.77 -10.57
C ALA A 33 2.80 0.08 -11.42
N GLY A 34 2.52 -1.09 -12.01
CA GLY A 34 3.45 -1.86 -12.83
C GLY A 34 4.34 -2.83 -12.04
N ILE A 35 3.96 -3.15 -10.80
CA ILE A 35 4.71 -4.07 -9.93
C ILE A 35 4.00 -5.42 -9.92
N HIS A 36 4.53 -6.40 -10.65
CA HIS A 36 3.89 -7.70 -10.84
C HIS A 36 4.41 -8.82 -9.92
N HIS A 37 5.42 -8.55 -9.10
CA HIS A 37 5.95 -9.48 -8.11
C HIS A 37 5.51 -9.04 -6.71
N CYS A 38 4.48 -9.68 -6.15
CA CYS A 38 3.91 -9.31 -4.86
C CYS A 38 4.14 -10.43 -3.83
N TYR A 39 4.68 -10.06 -2.68
CA TYR A 39 4.96 -10.96 -1.58
C TYR A 39 4.22 -10.47 -0.33
N PHE A 40 3.50 -11.37 0.30
CA PHE A 40 2.77 -11.08 1.52
C PHE A 40 3.60 -11.46 2.74
N LYS A 41 3.64 -10.56 3.71
CA LYS A 41 4.25 -10.75 5.02
C LYS A 41 3.21 -10.59 6.10
N GLY A 42 2.90 -11.65 6.83
CA GLY A 42 1.90 -11.64 7.90
C GLY A 42 1.22 -12.97 8.05
N SER A 43 0.26 -13.03 8.97
CA SER A 43 -0.49 -14.25 9.32
C SER A 43 -1.71 -14.50 8.44
N ARG A 44 -2.17 -13.49 7.71
CA ARG A 44 -3.36 -13.59 6.87
C ARG A 44 -3.03 -13.21 5.42
N LEU A 45 -3.37 -14.11 4.53
CA LEU A 45 -3.30 -13.89 3.08
C LEU A 45 -4.66 -13.46 2.54
N PRO A 46 -4.73 -12.88 1.33
CA PRO A 46 -5.99 -12.80 0.59
C PRO A 46 -6.65 -14.17 0.52
N ASP A 47 -7.97 -14.21 0.54
CA ASP A 47 -8.71 -15.45 0.36
C ASP A 47 -8.47 -16.06 -1.03
N LEU A 48 -8.91 -17.32 -1.22
CA LEU A 48 -8.71 -18.03 -2.50
C LEU A 48 -9.37 -17.29 -3.68
N ALA A 49 -10.51 -16.64 -3.45
CA ALA A 49 -11.20 -15.87 -4.48
C ALA A 49 -10.42 -14.60 -4.84
N GLY A 50 -9.86 -13.89 -3.86
CA GLY A 50 -8.96 -12.76 -4.07
C GLY A 50 -7.70 -13.15 -4.81
N MET A 51 -7.06 -14.25 -4.41
CA MET A 51 -5.87 -14.78 -5.10
C MET A 51 -6.16 -15.16 -6.55
N LYS A 52 -7.35 -15.73 -6.84
CA LYS A 52 -7.79 -16.03 -8.20
C LYS A 52 -7.97 -14.75 -9.01
N ARG A 53 -8.70 -13.76 -8.48
CA ARG A 53 -8.88 -12.45 -9.14
C ARG A 53 -7.55 -11.76 -9.45
N LEU A 54 -6.58 -11.81 -8.53
CA LEU A 54 -5.25 -11.26 -8.76
C LEU A 54 -4.53 -11.96 -9.91
N ARG A 55 -4.62 -13.29 -10.00
CA ARG A 55 -3.99 -14.07 -11.09
C ARG A 55 -4.66 -13.82 -12.45
N GLU A 56 -5.98 -13.64 -12.47
CA GLU A 56 -6.75 -13.38 -13.69
C GLU A 56 -6.46 -12.00 -14.31
N ARG A 57 -6.01 -11.04 -13.51
CA ARG A 57 -5.71 -9.67 -13.97
C ARG A 57 -4.34 -9.51 -14.65
N GLY A 58 -3.49 -10.52 -14.64
CA GLY A 58 -2.18 -10.43 -15.29
C GLY A 58 -1.13 -11.38 -14.76
N SER A 59 0.10 -11.27 -15.26
CA SER A 59 1.26 -12.06 -14.86
C SER A 59 1.71 -11.72 -13.42
N PHE A 60 0.94 -12.14 -12.44
CA PHE A 60 1.26 -11.94 -11.04
C PHE A 60 2.11 -13.08 -10.50
N THR A 61 3.27 -12.76 -9.98
CA THR A 61 3.98 -13.67 -9.07
C THR A 61 3.53 -13.35 -7.64
N LEU A 62 2.86 -14.28 -7.00
CA LEU A 62 2.43 -14.16 -5.62
C LEU A 62 3.23 -15.11 -4.75
N GLY A 63 3.82 -14.57 -3.68
CA GLY A 63 4.59 -15.34 -2.71
C GLY A 63 4.24 -14.99 -1.27
N ILE A 64 4.65 -15.84 -0.35
CA ILE A 64 4.49 -15.64 1.08
C ILE A 64 5.88 -15.63 1.70
N LEU A 65 6.16 -14.62 2.52
CA LEU A 65 7.42 -14.54 3.22
C LEU A 65 7.23 -14.87 4.71
N GLY A 66 7.93 -15.90 5.15
CA GLY A 66 7.96 -16.32 6.55
C GLY A 66 9.02 -15.60 7.40
N GLY A 67 9.05 -15.96 8.69
CA GLY A 67 10.06 -15.53 9.64
C GLY A 67 9.79 -14.16 10.29
N PRO A 68 10.50 -13.84 11.39
CA PRO A 68 10.22 -12.64 12.19
C PRO A 68 10.77 -11.34 11.60
N ARG A 69 11.84 -11.40 10.82
CA ARG A 69 12.49 -10.20 10.26
C ARG A 69 11.79 -9.76 8.99
N LEU A 70 11.59 -8.45 8.83
CA LEU A 70 10.83 -7.89 7.71
C LEU A 70 11.47 -8.21 6.34
N PHE A 71 12.78 -8.10 6.22
CA PHE A 71 13.51 -8.22 4.96
C PHE A 71 14.36 -9.50 4.83
N ALA A 72 14.18 -10.51 5.72
CA ALA A 72 15.08 -11.67 5.74
C ALA A 72 15.00 -12.56 4.47
N SER A 73 13.81 -12.65 3.89
CA SER A 73 13.51 -13.54 2.75
C SER A 73 13.03 -12.78 1.53
N VAL A 74 13.31 -11.48 1.45
CA VAL A 74 12.89 -10.68 0.30
C VAL A 74 13.64 -11.13 -0.94
N PRO A 75 12.95 -11.34 -2.08
CA PRO A 75 13.56 -11.75 -3.32
C PRO A 75 14.56 -10.71 -3.82
N ASN A 76 15.49 -11.15 -4.67
CA ASN A 76 16.46 -10.28 -5.29
C ASN A 76 15.74 -9.41 -6.34
N ALA A 77 15.43 -8.17 -5.97
CA ALA A 77 14.81 -7.17 -6.83
C ALA A 77 15.62 -5.87 -6.75
N GLU A 78 15.69 -5.10 -7.81
CA GLU A 78 16.39 -3.82 -7.82
C GLU A 78 15.78 -2.82 -6.85
N VAL A 79 14.44 -2.86 -6.75
CA VAL A 79 13.66 -2.02 -5.84
C VAL A 79 12.61 -2.86 -5.13
N ILE A 80 12.48 -2.66 -3.84
CA ILE A 80 11.45 -3.28 -3.00
C ILE A 80 10.48 -2.18 -2.55
N VAL A 81 9.21 -2.33 -2.87
CA VAL A 81 8.13 -1.44 -2.42
C VAL A 81 7.40 -2.10 -1.26
N VAL A 82 7.60 -1.61 -0.05
CA VAL A 82 6.88 -2.08 1.14
C VAL A 82 5.57 -1.31 1.24
N ILE A 83 4.47 -2.03 1.33
CA ILE A 83 3.12 -1.45 1.45
C ILE A 83 2.44 -2.04 2.69
N ASP A 84 2.08 -1.20 3.65
CA ASP A 84 1.14 -1.61 4.70
C ASP A 84 -0.25 -1.77 4.07
N ALA A 85 -0.85 -2.96 4.16
CA ALA A 85 -2.16 -3.23 3.57
C ALA A 85 -3.27 -2.30 4.09
N CYS A 86 -3.09 -1.73 5.28
CA CYS A 86 -3.99 -0.72 5.81
C CYS A 86 -3.86 0.65 5.12
N THR A 87 -2.92 0.82 4.20
CA THR A 87 -2.74 2.07 3.45
C THR A 87 -3.61 2.08 2.21
N ILE A 88 -4.46 3.09 2.11
CA ILE A 88 -5.22 3.40 0.90
C ILE A 88 -4.41 4.42 0.10
N VAL A 89 -3.76 3.98 -0.95
CA VAL A 89 -2.84 4.79 -1.77
C VAL A 89 -3.22 4.71 -3.25
N ASP A 90 -2.89 5.74 -3.98
CA ASP A 90 -3.00 5.83 -5.44
C ASP A 90 -1.77 5.21 -6.12
N ASP A 91 -1.99 4.50 -7.23
CA ASP A 91 -0.92 3.86 -8.01
C ASP A 91 0.09 4.85 -8.58
N GLY A 92 -0.36 6.05 -8.93
CA GLY A 92 0.53 7.12 -9.38
C GLY A 92 1.47 7.64 -8.28
N LEU A 93 1.06 7.57 -6.99
CA LEU A 93 1.96 7.85 -5.87
C LEU A 93 3.03 6.76 -5.72
N LEU A 94 2.67 5.49 -5.89
CA LEU A 94 3.64 4.40 -5.88
C LEU A 94 4.67 4.58 -7.00
N ARG A 95 4.22 4.88 -8.22
CA ARG A 95 5.13 5.18 -9.35
C ARG A 95 6.04 6.36 -9.07
N ALA A 96 5.53 7.43 -8.48
CA ALA A 96 6.34 8.60 -8.12
C ALA A 96 7.40 8.25 -7.09
N ALA A 97 7.06 7.52 -6.04
CA ALA A 97 7.99 7.10 -5.00
C ALA A 97 9.08 6.16 -5.54
N VAL A 98 8.72 5.22 -6.42
CA VAL A 98 9.68 4.34 -7.09
C VAL A 98 10.66 5.14 -7.94
N ARG A 99 10.17 6.08 -8.75
CA ARG A 99 11.00 6.94 -9.59
C ARG A 99 11.98 7.77 -8.75
N GLU A 100 11.49 8.39 -7.67
CA GLU A 100 12.32 9.18 -6.75
C GLU A 100 13.44 8.34 -6.15
N SER A 101 13.11 7.14 -5.69
CA SER A 101 14.08 6.21 -5.12
C SER A 101 15.14 5.76 -6.13
N MET A 102 14.74 5.47 -7.38
CA MET A 102 15.65 5.04 -8.43
C MET A 102 16.60 6.16 -8.88
N VAL A 103 16.09 7.39 -9.00
CA VAL A 103 16.91 8.55 -9.41
C VAL A 103 17.84 9.00 -8.30
N GLY A 104 17.32 9.06 -7.07
CA GLY A 104 18.06 9.55 -5.91
C GLY A 104 19.01 8.54 -5.28
N GLY A 105 18.90 7.24 -5.59
CA GLY A 105 19.64 6.15 -4.94
C GLY A 105 19.40 6.03 -3.44
N ARG A 106 18.31 6.65 -2.93
CA ARG A 106 17.88 6.68 -1.53
C ARG A 106 16.57 5.92 -1.37
N ALA A 107 16.28 5.47 -0.15
CA ALA A 107 14.94 5.00 0.16
C ALA A 107 13.97 6.19 0.12
N SER A 108 12.71 5.94 -0.28
CA SER A 108 11.64 6.95 -0.34
C SER A 108 10.47 6.52 0.53
N LEU A 109 9.99 7.44 1.37
CA LEU A 109 8.83 7.25 2.23
C LEU A 109 7.68 8.13 1.74
N LEU A 110 6.49 7.55 1.52
CA LEU A 110 5.30 8.36 1.29
C LEU A 110 4.87 9.04 2.58
N VAL A 111 4.67 10.34 2.50
CA VAL A 111 4.29 11.20 3.63
C VAL A 111 3.09 12.08 3.27
N ASP A 112 2.14 12.17 4.18
CA ASP A 112 1.02 13.10 4.10
C ASP A 112 1.38 14.38 4.89
N PRO A 113 1.38 15.55 4.25
CA PRO A 113 1.65 16.79 4.96
C PRO A 113 0.62 17.04 6.08
N GLY A 114 1.12 17.33 7.27
CA GLY A 114 0.32 17.59 8.44
C GLY A 114 0.25 16.45 9.45
N PRO A 115 -0.04 16.79 10.70
CA PRO A 115 -0.02 15.86 11.84
C PRO A 115 -1.37 15.15 12.00
N HIS A 116 -1.75 14.29 11.04
CA HIS A 116 -3.04 13.61 11.07
C HIS A 116 -3.12 12.45 12.09
N ARG A 117 -1.98 11.87 12.48
CA ARG A 117 -1.90 10.73 13.39
C ARG A 117 -0.69 10.85 14.31
N LYS A 118 -0.93 10.90 15.61
CA LYS A 118 0.13 11.07 16.65
C LYS A 118 1.13 9.91 16.69
N ASP A 119 0.69 8.68 16.41
CA ASP A 119 1.52 7.46 16.43
C ASP A 119 2.38 7.24 15.17
N SER A 120 2.14 8.04 14.15
CA SER A 120 2.81 7.94 12.84
C SER A 120 3.51 9.26 12.43
N LEU A 121 3.70 10.18 13.39
CA LEU A 121 4.34 11.45 13.08
C LEU A 121 5.81 11.28 12.77
N ILE A 122 6.25 12.03 11.78
CA ILE A 122 7.64 12.11 11.34
C ILE A 122 8.02 13.57 11.09
N GLN A 123 9.28 13.89 11.31
CA GLN A 123 9.83 15.19 10.95
C GLN A 123 10.40 15.12 9.54
N VAL A 124 9.92 16.03 8.68
CA VAL A 124 10.42 16.22 7.31
C VAL A 124 11.05 17.60 7.21
N GLN A 125 12.28 17.66 6.70
CA GLN A 125 13.00 18.89 6.41
C GLN A 125 13.73 18.76 5.07
N ASP A 126 13.59 19.73 4.20
CA ASP A 126 14.24 19.78 2.87
C ASP A 126 14.06 18.48 2.05
N GLY A 127 12.84 17.92 2.07
CA GLY A 127 12.50 16.69 1.36
C GLY A 127 13.10 15.42 1.97
N ARG A 128 13.60 15.46 3.22
CA ARG A 128 14.19 14.32 3.94
C ARG A 128 13.43 14.04 5.21
N VAL A 129 13.36 12.76 5.57
CA VAL A 129 12.86 12.35 6.88
C VAL A 129 14.02 12.40 7.88
N THR A 130 13.96 13.33 8.83
CA THR A 130 15.03 13.57 9.81
C THR A 130 14.77 12.91 11.15
N SER A 131 13.49 12.69 11.50
CA SER A 131 13.10 12.00 12.73
C SER A 131 11.79 11.22 12.55
N VAL A 132 11.63 10.15 13.31
CA VAL A 132 10.45 9.26 13.32
C VAL A 132 9.78 9.26 14.70
N MET A 133 10.23 10.10 15.62
CA MET A 133 9.74 10.17 16.99
C MET A 133 9.53 11.63 17.39
N GLY A 134 8.46 11.89 18.12
CA GLY A 134 8.16 13.21 18.67
C GLY A 134 7.12 14.02 17.88
N ASP A 135 7.22 15.33 17.98
CA ASP A 135 6.32 16.29 17.34
C ASP A 135 6.72 16.47 15.86
N GLY A 136 6.18 15.61 15.00
CA GLY A 136 6.44 15.66 13.56
C GLY A 136 5.50 16.63 12.81
N ASN A 137 5.94 17.09 11.65
CA ASN A 137 5.18 17.95 10.75
C ASN A 137 4.48 17.20 9.61
N ALA A 138 4.66 15.88 9.53
CA ALA A 138 4.04 15.03 8.53
C ALA A 138 3.66 13.66 9.12
N THR A 139 2.79 12.95 8.42
CA THR A 139 2.34 11.60 8.78
C THR A 139 2.94 10.56 7.82
N ASN A 140 3.52 9.50 8.37
CA ASN A 140 3.96 8.34 7.60
C ASN A 140 2.75 7.59 7.02
N CYS A 141 2.72 7.44 5.70
CA CYS A 141 1.63 6.77 4.98
C CYS A 141 1.78 5.24 4.88
N GLY A 142 2.78 4.63 5.51
CA GLY A 142 2.92 3.17 5.49
C GLY A 142 3.43 2.60 4.16
N VAL A 143 4.04 3.43 3.30
CA VAL A 143 4.68 2.99 2.05
C VAL A 143 6.13 3.42 2.04
N LEU A 144 7.04 2.43 1.96
CA LEU A 144 8.48 2.62 1.87
C LEU A 144 9.00 1.99 0.57
N VAL A 145 9.71 2.76 -0.23
CA VAL A 145 10.44 2.26 -1.40
C VAL A 145 11.91 2.13 -1.04
N LEU A 146 12.48 0.96 -1.25
CA LEU A 146 13.82 0.59 -0.81
C LEU A 146 14.65 0.06 -1.98
N PRO A 147 15.70 0.78 -2.43
CA PRO A 147 16.67 0.23 -3.37
C PRO A 147 17.39 -0.98 -2.80
N GLN A 148 17.74 -1.95 -3.64
CA GLN A 148 18.43 -3.18 -3.23
C GLN A 148 19.76 -2.90 -2.48
N SER A 149 20.47 -1.85 -2.86
CA SER A 149 21.71 -1.43 -2.19
C SER A 149 21.54 -1.09 -0.71
N LEU A 150 20.33 -0.71 -0.30
CA LEU A 150 20.02 -0.34 1.09
C LEU A 150 19.40 -1.49 1.90
N VAL A 151 19.01 -2.62 1.28
CA VAL A 151 18.39 -3.76 1.98
C VAL A 151 19.27 -4.28 3.11
N ALA A 152 20.59 -4.35 2.91
CA ALA A 152 21.54 -4.78 3.93
C ALA A 152 21.45 -3.92 5.22
N ARG A 153 21.16 -2.62 5.09
CA ARG A 153 21.01 -1.69 6.22
C ARG A 153 19.82 -2.00 7.12
N VAL A 154 18.76 -2.58 6.53
CA VAL A 154 17.50 -2.87 7.24
C VAL A 154 17.19 -4.36 7.36
N ARG A 155 18.11 -5.25 6.98
CA ARG A 155 17.88 -6.70 6.93
C ARG A 155 17.50 -7.30 8.29
N THR A 156 17.91 -6.70 9.38
CA THR A 156 17.70 -7.21 10.75
C THR A 156 16.45 -6.64 11.44
N VAL A 157 15.76 -5.67 10.83
CA VAL A 157 14.60 -5.05 11.46
C VAL A 157 13.36 -5.95 11.41
N HIS A 158 12.46 -5.75 12.38
CA HIS A 158 11.24 -6.54 12.54
C HIS A 158 9.99 -5.79 12.04
N SER A 159 10.05 -4.47 11.94
CA SER A 159 8.91 -3.64 11.54
C SER A 159 9.27 -2.58 10.48
N LEU A 160 8.24 -2.08 9.79
CA LEU A 160 8.38 -0.95 8.89
C LEU A 160 8.87 0.31 9.64
N ARG A 161 8.38 0.53 10.86
CA ARG A 161 8.79 1.66 11.71
C ARG A 161 10.29 1.62 12.02
N ASP A 162 10.83 0.43 12.37
CA ASP A 162 12.26 0.29 12.64
C ASP A 162 13.11 0.52 11.38
N ALA A 163 12.61 0.07 10.20
CA ALA A 163 13.27 0.33 8.92
C ALA A 163 13.35 1.84 8.65
N VAL A 164 12.21 2.53 8.75
CA VAL A 164 12.10 3.98 8.55
C VAL A 164 13.01 4.73 9.52
N HIS A 165 13.00 4.37 10.82
CA HIS A 165 13.86 4.99 11.81
C HIS A 165 15.36 4.81 11.50
N ARG A 166 15.76 3.60 11.13
CA ARG A 166 17.16 3.29 10.79
C ARG A 166 17.66 4.04 9.57
N LEU A 167 16.81 4.12 8.52
CA LEU A 167 17.14 4.85 7.30
C LEU A 167 17.19 6.36 7.51
N ALA A 168 16.24 6.92 8.29
CA ALA A 168 16.23 8.34 8.66
C ALA A 168 17.49 8.72 9.44
N LYS A 169 17.86 7.92 10.46
CA LYS A 169 19.08 8.15 11.25
C LYS A 169 20.38 8.12 10.43
N ALA A 170 20.36 7.37 9.32
CA ALA A 170 21.51 7.29 8.40
C ALA A 170 21.49 8.34 7.28
N ASP A 171 20.52 9.27 7.26
CA ASP A 171 20.27 10.25 6.19
C ASP A 171 20.05 9.59 4.80
N LEU A 172 19.42 8.43 4.78
CA LEU A 172 19.18 7.63 3.58
C LEU A 172 17.69 7.61 3.16
N LEU A 173 16.85 8.47 3.75
CA LEU A 173 15.40 8.44 3.56
C LEU A 173 14.88 9.78 3.02
N ALA A 174 14.43 9.78 1.78
CA ALA A 174 13.72 10.90 1.17
C ALA A 174 12.22 10.85 1.52
N ALA A 175 11.60 12.02 1.65
CA ALA A 175 10.15 12.16 1.80
C ALA A 175 9.51 12.46 0.45
N VAL A 176 8.53 11.65 0.05
CA VAL A 176 7.69 11.89 -1.12
C VAL A 176 6.31 12.29 -0.64
N THR A 177 5.94 13.54 -0.85
CA THR A 177 4.66 14.08 -0.38
C THR A 177 3.51 13.61 -1.26
N THR A 178 2.37 13.35 -0.63
CA THR A 178 1.15 12.93 -1.34
C THR A 178 0.58 14.03 -2.24
N GLY A 179 0.84 15.29 -1.93
CA GLY A 179 0.26 16.44 -2.64
C GLY A 179 -1.28 16.36 -2.61
N ASP A 180 -1.91 16.59 -3.75
CA ASP A 180 -3.36 16.52 -3.91
C ASP A 180 -3.90 15.08 -4.11
N ARG A 181 -3.04 14.06 -4.11
CA ARG A 181 -3.44 12.69 -4.32
C ARG A 181 -3.87 12.03 -3.02
N PHE A 182 -4.80 11.10 -3.15
CA PHE A 182 -5.35 10.41 -1.99
C PHE A 182 -4.36 9.38 -1.43
N CYS A 183 -4.00 9.59 -0.17
CA CYS A 183 -3.27 8.61 0.63
C CYS A 183 -3.76 8.67 2.08
N ARG A 184 -4.23 7.57 2.62
CA ARG A 184 -4.70 7.47 4.02
C ARG A 184 -4.34 6.12 4.60
N VAL A 185 -3.91 6.11 5.83
CA VAL A 185 -3.72 4.89 6.61
C VAL A 185 -4.99 4.63 7.40
N LEU A 186 -5.57 3.46 7.21
CA LEU A 186 -6.72 3.00 8.02
C LEU A 186 -6.24 2.70 9.43
N ASP A 187 -6.80 3.40 10.39
CA ASP A 187 -6.54 3.14 11.81
C ASP A 187 -7.13 1.80 12.24
N ARG A 188 -6.50 1.11 13.20
CA ARG A 188 -7.03 -0.15 13.75
C ARG A 188 -8.40 0.03 14.38
N THR A 189 -8.65 1.20 14.98
CA THR A 189 -9.89 1.57 15.65
C THR A 189 -10.73 2.57 14.86
N GLY A 190 -10.17 3.14 13.79
CA GLY A 190 -10.82 4.17 12.98
C GLY A 190 -11.91 3.61 12.06
N SER A 191 -12.90 4.45 11.78
CA SER A 191 -14.00 4.09 10.88
C SER A 191 -13.53 3.99 9.44
N VAL A 192 -13.46 2.79 8.88
CA VAL A 192 -13.23 2.53 7.46
C VAL A 192 -14.23 3.35 6.62
N ALA A 193 -15.50 3.40 7.03
CA ALA A 193 -16.56 4.14 6.35
C ALA A 193 -16.30 5.66 6.23
N LYS A 194 -15.51 6.26 7.15
CA LYS A 194 -15.10 7.65 7.02
C LYS A 194 -14.09 7.81 5.88
N VAL A 195 -13.07 6.97 5.84
CA VAL A 195 -12.02 7.00 4.81
C VAL A 195 -12.61 6.65 3.44
N GLU A 196 -13.54 5.70 3.37
CA GLU A 196 -14.28 5.39 2.14
C GLU A 196 -15.04 6.60 1.61
N ARG A 197 -15.74 7.34 2.47
CA ARG A 197 -16.44 8.57 2.06
C ARG A 197 -15.48 9.65 1.56
N GLU A 198 -14.33 9.83 2.20
CA GLU A 198 -13.31 10.77 1.77
C GLU A 198 -12.74 10.35 0.40
N TYR A 199 -12.42 9.08 0.23
CA TYR A 199 -11.93 8.52 -1.02
C TYR A 199 -12.93 8.69 -2.17
N MET A 200 -14.21 8.39 -1.93
CA MET A 200 -15.28 8.55 -2.93
C MET A 200 -15.54 10.01 -3.31
N ARG A 201 -15.16 10.97 -2.47
CA ARG A 201 -15.21 12.42 -2.79
C ARG A 201 -13.97 12.91 -3.54
N SER A 202 -12.85 12.19 -3.45
CA SER A 202 -11.66 12.51 -4.21
C SER A 202 -11.88 12.26 -5.71
N LYS A 203 -11.07 12.89 -6.58
CA LYS A 203 -11.12 12.66 -8.04
C LYS A 203 -10.92 11.19 -8.41
N GLN A 204 -10.14 10.46 -7.64
CA GLN A 204 -9.86 9.04 -7.82
C GLN A 204 -11.09 8.17 -7.47
N GLY A 205 -11.78 8.50 -6.39
CA GLY A 205 -13.01 7.83 -5.99
C GLY A 205 -14.12 7.97 -7.02
N SER A 206 -14.16 9.09 -7.77
CA SER A 206 -15.18 9.28 -8.82
C SER A 206 -15.05 8.27 -9.97
N THR A 207 -13.83 7.91 -10.35
CA THR A 207 -13.57 6.91 -11.40
C THR A 207 -13.96 5.51 -10.94
N ILE A 208 -13.62 5.13 -9.70
CA ILE A 208 -14.02 3.82 -9.14
C ILE A 208 -15.53 3.75 -8.92
N ARG A 209 -16.17 4.86 -8.51
CA ARG A 209 -17.63 4.92 -8.41
C ARG A 209 -18.31 4.65 -9.76
N ALA A 210 -17.78 5.22 -10.85
CA ALA A 210 -18.27 4.95 -12.19
C ALA A 210 -18.08 3.47 -12.59
N MET A 211 -16.98 2.84 -12.19
CA MET A 211 -16.76 1.40 -12.40
C MET A 211 -17.65 0.53 -11.52
N ALA A 212 -17.80 0.84 -10.23
CA ALA A 212 -18.66 0.10 -9.30
C ALA A 212 -20.13 0.18 -9.70
N LEU A 213 -20.61 1.34 -10.16
CA LEU A 213 -21.96 1.51 -10.70
C LEU A 213 -22.17 0.70 -12.00
N ARG A 214 -21.17 0.60 -12.86
CA ARG A 214 -21.25 -0.26 -14.05
C ARG A 214 -21.29 -1.75 -13.68
N PHE A 215 -20.56 -2.16 -12.64
CA PHE A 215 -20.59 -3.53 -12.16
C PHE A 215 -21.92 -3.89 -11.46
N SER A 216 -22.49 -3.01 -10.65
CA SER A 216 -23.81 -3.27 -10.00
C SER A 216 -24.93 -3.36 -11.03
N VAL A 217 -24.93 -2.51 -12.06
CA VAL A 217 -25.90 -2.57 -13.16
C VAL A 217 -25.75 -3.87 -13.98
N LEU A 218 -24.50 -4.34 -14.18
CA LEU A 218 -24.27 -5.62 -14.86
C LEU A 218 -24.71 -6.82 -14.03
N VAL A 219 -24.49 -6.81 -12.71
CA VAL A 219 -24.92 -7.87 -11.79
C VAL A 219 -26.45 -7.91 -11.69
N GLU A 220 -27.14 -6.77 -11.61
CA GLU A 220 -28.60 -6.70 -11.65
C GLU A 220 -29.17 -7.19 -12.98
N ALA A 221 -28.53 -6.84 -14.09
CA ALA A 221 -28.95 -7.31 -15.44
C ALA A 221 -28.75 -8.82 -15.65
N MET A 222 -27.81 -9.43 -14.92
CA MET A 222 -27.54 -10.88 -14.98
C MET A 222 -28.27 -11.70 -13.91
N SER A 223 -28.94 -11.07 -12.94
CA SER A 223 -29.77 -11.78 -11.97
C SER A 223 -31.05 -12.27 -12.66
N PRO A 224 -31.33 -13.60 -12.69
CA PRO A 224 -32.55 -14.10 -13.27
C PRO A 224 -33.75 -13.51 -12.51
N ARG A 225 -34.62 -12.79 -13.23
CA ARG A 225 -35.90 -12.33 -12.71
C ARG A 225 -36.61 -13.56 -12.16
N ARG A 226 -36.78 -13.62 -10.82
CA ARG A 226 -37.71 -14.55 -10.23
C ARG A 226 -39.10 -14.20 -10.80
N THR A 227 -39.55 -15.02 -11.74
CA THR A 227 -40.97 -15.02 -12.12
C THR A 227 -41.74 -15.50 -10.92
N GLU A 228 -42.37 -14.58 -10.20
CA GLU A 228 -43.43 -14.92 -9.28
C GLU A 228 -44.57 -15.53 -10.10
N THR A 229 -44.62 -16.85 -10.12
CA THR A 229 -45.84 -17.58 -10.51
C THR A 229 -46.81 -17.48 -9.32
N ALA A 230 -47.77 -16.55 -9.43
CA ALA A 230 -48.95 -16.54 -8.62
C ALA A 230 -49.81 -17.80 -8.95
N TYR A 231 -50.10 -18.59 -7.94
CA TYR A 231 -51.23 -19.55 -7.91
C TYR A 231 -52.18 -19.11 -6.80
#